data_6199dcb4ba0784a1e9f95735af214502
#
_entry.id   6199dcb4ba0784a1e9f95735af214502
#
_cell.length_a   1.000
_cell.length_b   1.000
_cell.length_c   1.000
_cell.angle_alpha   90.00
_cell.angle_beta   90.00
_cell.angle_gamma   90.00
#
_symmetry.space_group_name_H-M   'P 1'
#
loop_
_entity.id
_entity.type
_entity.pdbx_description
1 polymer ?
#
loop_
_entity_poly.entity_id
_entity_poly.type
_entity_poly.pdbx_seq_one_letter_code
_entity_poly.pdbx_strand_id
1 'polypeptide(L)'
;MFKKIDLKNKTALVTGAGKGLGKACAIALAEAGAKVIIISRTLSDLTKVEKLIEKTKGSCLKFECDVTDLNKFKNILKKIKKLDILV
;
A
#
# COMPACT_ATOMS: atom_id res chain seq x y z
N MET A 1 -14.15 -12.03 18.41
CA MET A 1 -13.58 -10.85 17.81
C MET A 1 -12.18 -11.16 17.30
N PHE A 2 -11.67 -10.39 16.40
CA PHE A 2 -10.35 -10.62 15.81
C PHE A 2 -9.23 -10.45 16.81
N LYS A 3 -8.27 -11.34 16.74
CA LYS A 3 -7.03 -11.14 17.48
C LYS A 3 -6.30 -9.95 16.83
N LYS A 4 -5.63 -9.18 17.65
CA LYS A 4 -4.80 -8.10 17.15
C LYS A 4 -3.64 -8.68 16.35
N ILE A 5 -3.56 -8.32 15.09
CA ILE A 5 -2.48 -8.75 14.20
C ILE A 5 -1.37 -7.70 14.26
N ASP A 6 -0.16 -8.13 14.49
CA ASP A 6 1.00 -7.26 14.52
C ASP A 6 1.86 -7.52 13.28
N LEU A 7 1.88 -6.56 12.36
CA LEU A 7 2.67 -6.62 11.14
C LEU A 7 3.88 -5.67 11.19
N LYS A 8 4.30 -5.33 12.39
CA LYS A 8 5.48 -4.48 12.58
C LYS A 8 6.68 -5.06 11.83
N ASN A 9 7.41 -4.20 11.14
CA ASN A 9 8.56 -4.56 10.31
C ASN A 9 8.22 -5.36 9.04
N LYS A 10 6.95 -5.47 8.70
CA LYS A 10 6.54 -6.08 7.43
C LYS A 10 6.27 -4.99 6.40
N THR A 11 6.54 -5.30 5.14
CA THR A 11 6.27 -4.41 4.02
C THR A 11 5.22 -5.04 3.12
N ALA A 12 4.15 -4.30 2.85
CA ALA A 12 3.05 -4.75 2.02
C ALA A 12 2.94 -3.89 0.77
N LEU A 13 2.71 -4.51 -0.38
CA LEU A 13 2.44 -3.83 -1.63
C LEU A 13 0.98 -4.09 -2.01
N VAL A 14 0.22 -3.02 -2.20
CA VAL A 14 -1.19 -3.11 -2.57
C VAL A 14 -1.42 -2.44 -3.90
N THR A 15 -1.82 -3.21 -4.90
CA THR A 15 -2.20 -2.67 -6.22
C THR A 15 -3.70 -2.36 -6.20
N GLY A 16 -4.11 -1.41 -7.04
CA GLY A 16 -5.51 -0.99 -7.04
C GLY A 16 -5.92 -0.36 -5.71
N ALA A 17 -5.00 0.28 -5.01
CA ALA A 17 -5.19 0.74 -3.64
C ALA A 17 -6.04 2.01 -3.53
N GLY A 18 -6.40 2.64 -4.64
CA GLY A 18 -7.10 3.92 -4.62
C GLY A 18 -8.56 3.85 -4.23
N LYS A 19 -9.18 2.69 -4.39
CA LYS A 19 -10.63 2.54 -4.19
C LYS A 19 -10.97 1.14 -3.70
N GLY A 20 -12.19 1.02 -3.14
CA GLY A 20 -12.82 -0.25 -2.82
C GLY A 20 -11.99 -1.15 -1.92
N LEU A 21 -11.90 -2.41 -2.30
CA LEU A 21 -11.24 -3.43 -1.48
C LEU A 21 -9.74 -3.17 -1.32
N GLY A 22 -9.07 -2.71 -2.39
CA GLY A 22 -7.65 -2.38 -2.31
C GLY A 22 -7.36 -1.29 -1.28
N LYS A 23 -8.18 -0.23 -1.28
CA LYS A 23 -8.09 0.83 -0.29
C LYS A 23 -8.31 0.30 1.13
N ALA A 24 -9.32 -0.53 1.32
CA ALA A 24 -9.63 -1.11 2.63
C ALA A 24 -8.48 -1.99 3.13
N CYS A 25 -7.91 -2.80 2.23
CA CYS A 25 -6.76 -3.65 2.57
C CYS A 25 -5.54 -2.82 2.97
N ALA A 26 -5.26 -1.75 2.22
CA ALA A 26 -4.11 -0.88 2.52
C ALA A 26 -4.24 -0.26 3.91
N ILE A 27 -5.42 0.25 4.23
CA ILE A 27 -5.65 0.86 5.54
C ILE A 27 -5.54 -0.18 6.66
N ALA A 28 -6.13 -1.36 6.47
CA ALA A 28 -6.07 -2.42 7.47
C ALA A 28 -4.65 -2.90 7.74
N LEU A 29 -3.85 -3.05 6.68
CA LEU A 29 -2.45 -3.46 6.81
C LEU A 29 -1.63 -2.39 7.56
N ALA A 30 -1.88 -1.12 7.26
CA ALA A 30 -1.21 -0.02 7.95
C ALA A 30 -1.59 0.02 9.42
N GLU A 31 -2.87 -0.20 9.75
CA GLU A 31 -3.33 -0.25 11.14
C GLU A 31 -2.67 -1.39 11.90
N ALA A 32 -2.36 -2.48 11.21
CA ALA A 32 -1.67 -3.62 11.82
C ALA A 32 -0.16 -3.39 11.97
N GLY A 33 0.36 -2.27 11.51
CA GLY A 33 1.76 -1.88 11.69
C GLY A 33 2.64 -2.05 10.47
N ALA A 34 2.13 -2.56 9.35
CA ALA A 34 2.92 -2.74 8.14
C ALA A 34 3.29 -1.40 7.50
N LYS A 35 4.47 -1.37 6.86
CA LYS A 35 4.77 -0.32 5.91
C LYS A 35 4.04 -0.66 4.63
N VAL A 36 3.19 0.24 4.16
CA VAL A 36 2.33 -0.04 3.01
C VAL A 36 2.80 0.76 1.80
N ILE A 37 2.98 0.08 0.69
CA ILE A 37 3.28 0.69 -0.60
C ILE A 37 2.01 0.57 -1.42
N ILE A 38 1.43 1.71 -1.81
CA ILE A 38 0.16 1.73 -2.54
C ILE A 38 0.38 2.15 -3.99
N ILE A 39 -0.25 1.42 -4.89
CA ILE A 39 -0.14 1.66 -6.33
C ILE A 39 -1.54 1.78 -6.93
N SER A 40 -1.76 2.79 -7.75
CA SER A 40 -3.00 3.00 -8.48
C SER A 40 -2.70 3.89 -9.69
N ARG A 41 -3.61 3.88 -10.65
CA ARG A 41 -3.51 4.75 -11.83
C ARG A 41 -3.82 6.21 -11.52
N THR A 42 -4.47 6.50 -10.41
CA THR A 42 -4.96 7.83 -10.08
C THR A 42 -4.28 8.37 -8.84
N LEU A 43 -3.37 9.32 -9.03
CA LEU A 43 -2.60 9.90 -7.93
C LEU A 43 -3.48 10.57 -6.89
N SER A 44 -4.56 11.24 -7.30
CA SER A 44 -5.46 11.89 -6.34
C SER A 44 -6.10 10.90 -5.38
N ASP A 45 -6.44 9.70 -5.85
CA ASP A 45 -6.98 8.65 -4.99
C ASP A 45 -5.93 8.16 -4.01
N LEU A 46 -4.69 7.98 -4.48
CA LEU A 46 -3.58 7.56 -3.62
C LEU A 46 -3.30 8.58 -2.52
N THR A 47 -3.37 9.87 -2.86
CA THR A 47 -3.14 10.91 -1.87
C THR A 47 -4.19 10.88 -0.76
N LYS A 48 -5.44 10.59 -1.09
CA LYS A 48 -6.50 10.43 -0.10
C LYS A 48 -6.23 9.24 0.82
N VAL A 49 -5.82 8.11 0.24
CA VAL A 49 -5.51 6.91 1.02
C VAL A 49 -4.29 7.14 1.91
N GLU A 50 -3.27 7.80 1.39
CA GLU A 50 -2.08 8.16 2.17
C GLU A 50 -2.45 8.97 3.41
N LYS A 51 -3.33 9.95 3.26
CA LYS A 51 -3.78 10.77 4.39
C LYS A 51 -4.51 9.94 5.44
N LEU A 52 -5.33 8.99 5.00
CA LEU A 52 -6.03 8.10 5.93
C LEU A 52 -5.07 7.20 6.69
N ILE A 53 -4.05 6.70 6.00
CA ILE A 53 -3.02 5.87 6.63
C ILE A 53 -2.21 6.69 7.63
N GLU A 54 -1.85 7.91 7.29
CA GLU A 54 -1.10 8.79 8.19
C GLU A 54 -1.88 9.08 9.48
N LYS A 55 -3.20 9.16 9.40
CA LYS A 55 -4.04 9.34 10.59
C LYS A 55 -3.94 8.18 11.58
N THR A 56 -3.60 7.00 11.11
CA THR A 56 -3.39 5.83 11.96
C THR A 56 -1.97 5.74 12.50
N LYS A 57 -1.15 6.76 12.24
CA LYS A 57 0.29 6.76 12.51
C LYS A 57 1.03 5.69 11.71
N GLY A 58 0.45 5.25 10.60
CA GLY A 58 1.05 4.27 9.72
C GLY A 58 2.07 4.89 8.78
N SER A 59 2.80 4.02 8.11
CA SER A 59 3.81 4.39 7.12
C SER A 59 3.34 4.00 5.73
N CYS A 60 3.44 4.92 4.77
CA CYS A 60 2.92 4.71 3.43
C CYS A 60 3.81 5.36 2.38
N LEU A 61 4.06 4.64 1.28
CA LEU A 61 4.63 5.17 0.05
C LEU A 61 3.60 5.01 -1.05
N LYS A 62 3.54 5.97 -1.95
CA LYS A 62 2.57 5.90 -3.06
C LYS A 62 3.29 6.02 -4.40
N PHE A 63 2.83 5.27 -5.38
CA PHE A 63 3.31 5.33 -6.76
C PHE A 63 2.13 5.31 -7.71
N GLU A 64 2.04 6.31 -8.57
CA GLU A 64 1.07 6.32 -9.64
C GLU A 64 1.58 5.41 -10.76
N CYS A 65 0.85 4.33 -11.04
CA CYS A 65 1.24 3.37 -12.07
C CYS A 65 0.04 2.54 -12.50
N ASP A 66 -0.06 2.33 -13.81
CA ASP A 66 -0.94 1.32 -14.35
C ASP A 66 -0.15 0.00 -14.33
N VAL A 67 -0.65 -1.01 -13.61
CA VAL A 67 0.07 -2.28 -13.48
C VAL A 67 0.24 -3.03 -14.80
N THR A 68 -0.48 -2.63 -15.85
CA THR A 68 -0.26 -3.16 -17.20
C THR A 68 0.96 -2.54 -17.87
N ASP A 69 1.47 -1.42 -17.39
CA ASP A 69 2.75 -0.86 -17.82
C ASP A 69 3.87 -1.59 -17.11
N LEU A 70 4.30 -2.69 -17.70
CA LEU A 70 5.25 -3.59 -17.06
C LEU A 70 6.60 -2.96 -16.76
N ASN A 71 7.09 -2.08 -17.64
CA ASN A 71 8.38 -1.44 -17.44
C ASN A 71 8.35 -0.51 -16.21
N LYS A 72 7.30 0.29 -16.10
CA LYS A 72 7.14 1.20 -14.98
C LYS A 72 6.95 0.43 -13.68
N PHE A 73 6.15 -0.62 -13.72
CA PHE A 73 5.91 -1.46 -12.56
C PHE A 73 7.18 -2.17 -12.08
N LYS A 74 7.97 -2.71 -13.02
CA LYS A 74 9.26 -3.32 -12.69
C LYS A 74 10.21 -2.32 -12.03
N ASN A 75 10.24 -1.09 -12.52
CA ASN A 75 11.09 -0.06 -11.93
C ASN A 75 10.68 0.27 -10.50
N ILE A 76 9.38 0.28 -10.22
CA ILE A 76 8.87 0.46 -8.86
C ILE A 76 9.30 -0.70 -7.98
N LEU A 77 9.14 -1.94 -8.46
CA LEU A 77 9.53 -3.13 -7.70
C LEU A 77 11.02 -3.13 -7.35
N LYS A 78 11.87 -2.63 -8.25
CA LYS A 78 13.32 -2.54 -7.99
C LYS A 78 13.66 -1.62 -6.84
N LYS A 79 12.81 -0.66 -6.53
CA LYS A 79 13.01 0.26 -5.42
C LYS A 79 12.61 -0.35 -4.08
N ILE A 80 11.89 -1.45 -4.11
CA ILE A 80 11.42 -2.14 -2.91
C ILE A 80 12.44 -3.19 -2.53
N LYS A 81 13.13 -2.98 -1.40
CA LYS A 81 14.19 -3.88 -0.96
C LYS A 81 13.66 -5.14 -0.27
N LYS A 82 12.48 -5.05 0.31
CA LYS A 82 11.88 -6.13 1.07
C LYS A 82 10.38 -6.09 0.86
N LEU A 83 9.79 -7.21 0.48
CA LEU A 83 8.35 -7.33 0.31
C LEU A 83 7.86 -8.59 1.00
N ASP A 84 6.97 -8.45 1.95
CA ASP A 84 6.41 -9.57 2.73
C ASP A 84 5.01 -9.93 2.28
N ILE A 85 4.21 -8.95 1.86
CA ILE A 85 2.80 -9.13 1.53
C ILE A 85 2.50 -8.48 0.19
N LEU A 86 1.81 -9.20 -0.70
CA LEU A 86 1.35 -8.68 -1.98
C LEU A 86 -0.16 -8.86 -2.10
N VAL A 87 -0.85 -7.77 -2.41
CA VAL A 87 -2.30 -7.78 -2.61
C VAL A 87 -2.68 -7.26 -4.00
#